data_4d381e27dd5806057f27366c4c2f1e52
#
_entry.id   4d381e27dd5806057f27366c4c2f1e52
#
_cell.length_a   1.000
_cell.length_b   1.000
_cell.length_c   1.000
_cell.angle_alpha   90.00
_cell.angle_beta   90.00
_cell.angle_gamma   90.00
#
_symmetry.space_group_name_H-M   'P 1'
#
loop_
_entity.id
_entity.type
_entity.pdbx_description
1 polymer ?
#
loop_
_entity_poly.entity_id
_entity_poly.type
_entity_poly.pdbx_seq_one_letter_code
_entity_poly.pdbx_strand_id
1 'polypeptide(L)'
;KIPDSIISISSGYVIVVDKQHQKIYVFHKNSSFSKVFEAACSTGKNPGSKQVAGDAKTPNGIFFVTRILTNPGPTDVYGSMAFPLDYPTISDKRAGRDGNNIWIHGTTKTLLPTQSKGCVVLHDNDLKRLAQYIYFNKTPVIISESLKWISQDKISPVKNELERILTSWHKAFVEKDIKAI
;
A
#
# COMPACT_ATOMS: atom_id res chain seq x y z
N LYS A 1 -5.05 -18.10 -2.24
CA LYS A 1 -5.75 -16.87 -2.66
C LYS A 1 -4.85 -15.66 -2.48
N ILE A 2 -5.06 -14.64 -3.27
CA ILE A 2 -4.32 -13.38 -3.29
C ILE A 2 -5.31 -12.24 -3.54
N PRO A 3 -5.05 -11.01 -3.08
CA PRO A 3 -5.85 -9.85 -3.45
C PRO A 3 -5.87 -9.63 -4.97
N ASP A 4 -7.04 -9.32 -5.52
CA ASP A 4 -7.21 -9.04 -6.96
C ASP A 4 -6.46 -7.78 -7.42
N SER A 5 -6.10 -6.91 -6.49
CA SER A 5 -5.26 -5.73 -6.71
C SER A 5 -3.79 -6.04 -7.01
N ILE A 6 -3.35 -7.30 -6.83
CA ILE A 6 -1.98 -7.73 -7.15
C ILE A 6 -1.98 -8.51 -8.46
N ILE A 7 -1.70 -7.84 -9.57
CA ILE A 7 -1.62 -8.48 -10.89
C ILE A 7 -0.17 -8.79 -11.26
N SER A 8 0.74 -7.86 -10.99
CA SER A 8 2.17 -8.01 -11.22
C SER A 8 2.95 -7.11 -10.27
N ILE A 9 4.15 -7.53 -9.91
CA ILE A 9 5.09 -6.73 -9.13
C ILE A 9 6.48 -6.82 -9.77
N SER A 10 7.21 -5.72 -9.73
CA SER A 10 8.62 -5.64 -10.19
C SER A 10 9.61 -6.00 -9.09
N SER A 11 9.20 -5.92 -7.82
CA SER A 11 9.98 -6.33 -6.64
C SER A 11 9.56 -7.72 -6.15
N GLY A 12 10.39 -8.37 -5.36
CA GLY A 12 10.04 -9.66 -4.74
C GLY A 12 8.85 -9.58 -3.77
N TYR A 13 8.59 -8.40 -3.17
CA TYR A 13 7.56 -8.23 -2.13
C TYR A 13 6.56 -7.14 -2.49
N VAL A 14 5.32 -7.32 -2.01
CA VAL A 14 4.28 -6.29 -1.98
C VAL A 14 3.58 -6.30 -0.62
N ILE A 15 3.41 -5.13 -0.07
CA ILE A 15 2.68 -4.90 1.18
C ILE A 15 1.24 -4.53 0.82
N VAL A 16 0.26 -5.10 1.50
CA VAL A 16 -1.16 -4.83 1.27
C VAL A 16 -1.85 -4.52 2.60
N VAL A 17 -2.54 -3.40 2.67
CA VAL A 17 -3.33 -2.97 3.83
C VAL A 17 -4.81 -3.08 3.50
N ASP A 18 -5.52 -3.86 4.29
CA ASP A 18 -6.97 -4.03 4.27
C ASP A 18 -7.58 -3.17 5.37
N LYS A 19 -8.18 -2.03 4.99
CA LYS A 19 -8.77 -1.11 5.93
C LYS A 19 -10.05 -1.65 6.56
N GLN A 20 -10.82 -2.45 5.83
CA GLN A 20 -12.05 -3.05 6.36
C GLN A 20 -11.77 -4.06 7.47
N HIS A 21 -10.76 -4.90 7.29
CA HIS A 21 -10.43 -5.94 8.26
C HIS A 21 -9.30 -5.53 9.22
N GLN A 22 -8.76 -4.31 9.08
CA GLN A 22 -7.66 -3.77 9.89
C GLN A 22 -6.47 -4.72 9.95
N LYS A 23 -6.06 -5.18 8.75
CA LYS A 23 -4.94 -6.12 8.58
C LYS A 23 -3.95 -5.63 7.55
N ILE A 24 -2.71 -5.99 7.77
CA ILE A 24 -1.60 -5.79 6.84
C ILE A 24 -0.99 -7.13 6.47
N TYR A 25 -0.70 -7.31 5.20
CA TYR A 25 -0.14 -8.52 4.62
C TYR A 25 1.13 -8.21 3.84
N VAL A 26 2.03 -9.19 3.73
CA VAL A 26 3.10 -9.17 2.72
C VAL A 26 2.96 -10.41 1.85
N PHE A 27 3.01 -10.20 0.56
CA PHE A 27 3.11 -11.26 -0.43
C PHE A 27 4.49 -11.21 -1.09
N HIS A 28 5.04 -12.37 -1.33
CA HIS A 28 6.28 -12.56 -2.07
C HIS A 28 5.97 -13.29 -3.38
N LYS A 29 6.57 -12.83 -4.47
CA LYS A 29 6.47 -13.48 -5.76
C LYS A 29 7.79 -14.15 -6.13
N ASN A 30 7.70 -15.48 -6.26
CA ASN A 30 8.66 -16.31 -7.00
C ASN A 30 7.97 -16.81 -8.27
N SER A 31 7.85 -18.13 -8.46
CA SER A 31 7.01 -18.73 -9.51
C SER A 31 5.51 -18.44 -9.30
N SER A 32 5.08 -18.34 -8.06
CA SER A 32 3.72 -17.97 -7.64
C SER A 32 3.76 -16.97 -6.47
N PHE A 33 2.62 -16.34 -6.17
CA PHE A 33 2.51 -15.48 -4.98
C PHE A 33 2.27 -16.31 -3.73
N SER A 34 3.03 -16.02 -2.67
CA SER A 34 2.83 -16.59 -1.34
C SER A 34 2.69 -15.49 -0.31
N LYS A 35 1.75 -15.65 0.63
CA LYS A 35 1.64 -14.76 1.79
C LYS A 35 2.75 -15.13 2.79
N VAL A 36 3.66 -14.20 3.06
CA VAL A 36 4.83 -14.39 3.94
C VAL A 36 4.71 -13.66 5.28
N PHE A 37 3.76 -12.74 5.40
CA PHE A 37 3.50 -12.00 6.63
C PHE A 37 2.03 -11.60 6.73
N GLU A 38 1.51 -11.57 7.95
CA GLU A 38 0.21 -11.03 8.32
C GLU A 38 0.29 -10.48 9.74
N ALA A 39 -0.31 -9.30 9.97
CA ALA A 39 -0.49 -8.72 11.29
C ALA A 39 -1.78 -7.89 11.35
N ALA A 40 -2.24 -7.60 12.57
CA ALA A 40 -3.23 -6.58 12.80
C ALA A 40 -2.62 -5.18 12.57
N CYS A 41 -3.43 -4.26 12.09
CA CYS A 41 -3.05 -2.85 12.01
C CYS A 41 -4.23 -1.97 12.45
N SER A 42 -3.93 -0.68 12.65
CA SER A 42 -4.94 0.36 12.87
C SER A 42 -4.77 1.42 11.78
N THR A 43 -5.86 1.83 11.16
CA THR A 43 -5.87 2.87 10.14
C THR A 43 -6.65 4.11 10.62
N GLY A 44 -6.85 5.09 9.76
CA GLY A 44 -7.56 6.32 10.09
C GLY A 44 -8.94 6.10 10.69
N LYS A 45 -9.32 6.98 11.64
CA LYS A 45 -10.61 6.93 12.34
C LYS A 45 -11.81 7.01 11.40
N ASN A 46 -11.67 7.77 10.33
CA ASN A 46 -12.76 8.01 9.40
C ASN A 46 -12.65 7.09 8.18
N PRO A 47 -13.76 6.51 7.72
CA PRO A 47 -13.77 5.64 6.54
C PRO A 47 -13.52 6.42 5.26
N GLY A 48 -13.24 5.69 4.19
CA GLY A 48 -12.97 6.23 2.87
C GLY A 48 -11.51 6.64 2.68
N SER A 49 -11.18 7.11 1.47
CA SER A 49 -9.84 7.54 1.12
C SER A 49 -9.58 8.98 1.58
N LYS A 50 -8.35 9.26 2.01
CA LYS A 50 -7.89 10.58 2.39
C LYS A 50 -8.07 11.59 1.25
N GLN A 51 -8.62 12.78 1.60
CA GLN A 51 -8.84 13.86 0.67
C GLN A 51 -8.10 15.14 1.09
N VAL A 52 -8.19 15.52 2.35
CA VAL A 52 -7.62 16.78 2.85
C VAL A 52 -6.85 16.58 4.15
N ALA A 53 -5.97 17.51 4.46
CA ALA A 53 -5.25 17.51 5.74
C ALA A 53 -6.24 17.49 6.93
N GLY A 54 -5.94 16.71 7.96
CA GLY A 54 -6.76 16.63 9.17
C GLY A 54 -8.01 15.76 9.09
N ASP A 55 -8.36 15.19 7.96
CA ASP A 55 -9.57 14.36 7.77
C ASP A 55 -9.55 13.01 8.51
N ALA A 56 -8.43 12.67 9.14
CA ALA A 56 -8.20 11.41 9.85
C ALA A 56 -8.49 10.15 9.02
N LYS A 57 -8.29 10.21 7.70
CA LYS A 57 -8.44 9.11 6.76
C LYS A 57 -7.08 8.58 6.31
N THR A 58 -6.99 7.27 6.11
CA THR A 58 -5.85 6.64 5.42
C THR A 58 -6.13 6.64 3.91
N PRO A 59 -5.18 7.08 3.06
CA PRO A 59 -5.39 7.11 1.62
C PRO A 59 -5.55 5.69 1.05
N ASN A 60 -6.36 5.54 0.01
CA ASN A 60 -6.38 4.35 -0.84
C ASN A 60 -5.46 4.60 -2.04
N GLY A 61 -4.71 3.59 -2.45
CA GLY A 61 -3.80 3.70 -3.59
C GLY A 61 -2.59 2.79 -3.49
N ILE A 62 -1.61 3.05 -4.35
CA ILE A 62 -0.31 2.39 -4.36
C ILE A 62 0.73 3.44 -3.98
N PHE A 63 1.49 3.14 -2.95
CA PHE A 63 2.51 4.02 -2.38
C PHE A 63 3.84 3.28 -2.26
N PHE A 64 4.90 4.04 -2.01
CA PHE A 64 6.23 3.50 -1.73
C PHE A 64 6.76 4.09 -0.42
N VAL A 65 7.49 3.26 0.32
CA VAL A 65 8.25 3.73 1.47
C VAL A 65 9.45 4.52 0.98
N THR A 66 9.60 5.75 1.44
CA THR A 66 10.67 6.65 0.99
C THR A 66 11.94 6.54 1.83
N ARG A 67 11.82 6.29 3.12
CA ARG A 67 12.93 6.17 4.08
C ARG A 67 12.50 5.47 5.36
N ILE A 68 13.44 5.22 6.24
CA ILE A 68 13.19 4.83 7.63
C ILE A 68 13.43 6.04 8.56
N LEU A 69 12.59 6.18 9.57
CA LEU A 69 12.81 7.05 10.72
C LEU A 69 13.03 6.16 11.94
N THR A 70 14.19 6.26 12.56
CA THR A 70 14.50 5.59 13.83
C THR A 70 14.16 6.54 14.99
N ASN A 71 13.51 6.04 16.02
CA ASN A 71 13.04 6.83 17.16
C ASN A 71 12.26 8.08 16.73
N PRO A 72 11.16 7.94 15.94
CA PRO A 72 10.46 9.07 15.34
C PRO A 72 9.71 9.95 16.35
N GLY A 73 9.67 9.54 17.60
CA GLY A 73 8.99 10.24 18.69
C GLY A 73 8.71 9.30 19.87
N PRO A 74 7.74 9.63 20.74
CA PRO A 74 7.38 8.77 21.87
C PRO A 74 7.04 7.35 21.40
N THR A 75 7.70 6.33 22.00
CA THR A 75 7.58 4.93 21.58
C THR A 75 6.19 4.33 21.78
N ASP A 76 5.44 4.86 22.74
CA ASP A 76 4.05 4.49 22.96
C ASP A 76 3.11 4.96 21.84
N VAL A 77 3.54 5.95 21.05
CA VAL A 77 2.77 6.50 19.93
C VAL A 77 3.30 6.01 18.58
N TYR A 78 4.63 6.05 18.38
CA TYR A 78 5.25 5.80 17.08
C TYR A 78 6.10 4.52 17.01
N GLY A 79 6.23 3.81 18.14
CA GLY A 79 7.10 2.63 18.22
C GLY A 79 8.59 2.98 18.10
N SER A 80 9.39 2.01 17.74
CA SER A 80 10.85 2.16 17.59
C SER A 80 11.25 2.74 16.22
N MET A 81 10.38 2.70 15.23
CA MET A 81 10.65 3.16 13.88
C MET A 81 9.37 3.56 13.13
N ALA A 82 9.54 4.29 12.03
CA ALA A 82 8.46 4.60 11.12
C ALA A 82 8.94 4.59 9.67
N PHE A 83 8.03 4.30 8.76
CA PHE A 83 8.23 4.23 7.31
C PHE A 83 7.29 5.23 6.62
N PRO A 84 7.76 6.46 6.33
CA PRO A 84 6.98 7.44 5.56
C PRO A 84 6.68 6.92 4.15
N LEU A 85 5.43 7.11 3.73
CA LEU A 85 4.97 6.85 2.37
C LEU A 85 5.08 8.12 1.52
N ASP A 86 5.14 7.96 0.20
CA ASP A 86 5.23 9.03 -0.80
C ASP A 86 3.88 9.75 -1.04
N TYR A 87 2.95 9.68 -0.08
CA TYR A 87 1.70 10.45 -0.12
C TYR A 87 1.92 11.95 0.20
N PRO A 88 1.28 12.88 -0.52
CA PRO A 88 0.44 12.70 -1.69
C PRO A 88 1.26 12.45 -2.96
N THR A 89 0.84 11.47 -3.75
CA THR A 89 1.44 11.18 -5.05
C THR A 89 1.13 12.29 -6.07
N ILE A 90 1.74 12.22 -7.25
CA ILE A 90 1.41 13.15 -8.36
C ILE A 90 -0.08 13.05 -8.71
N SER A 91 -0.63 11.84 -8.72
CA SER A 91 -2.07 11.61 -9.00
C SER A 91 -2.97 12.20 -7.91
N ASP A 92 -2.57 12.10 -6.64
CA ASP A 92 -3.30 12.71 -5.53
C ASP A 92 -3.33 14.25 -5.67
N LYS A 93 -2.18 14.86 -5.94
CA LYS A 93 -2.05 16.31 -6.14
C LYS A 93 -2.89 16.80 -7.32
N ARG A 94 -2.87 16.08 -8.45
CA ARG A 94 -3.69 16.40 -9.63
C ARG A 94 -5.19 16.30 -9.35
N ALA A 95 -5.58 15.38 -8.46
CA ALA A 95 -6.98 15.24 -8.01
C ALA A 95 -7.36 16.22 -6.89
N GLY A 96 -6.51 17.20 -6.55
CA GLY A 96 -6.74 18.19 -5.49
C GLY A 96 -6.71 17.61 -4.07
N ARG A 97 -6.16 16.38 -3.90
CA ARG A 97 -5.98 15.80 -2.58
C ARG A 97 -4.72 16.36 -1.93
N ASP A 98 -4.81 16.64 -0.64
CA ASP A 98 -3.71 17.19 0.15
C ASP A 98 -3.45 16.42 1.46
N GLY A 99 -2.62 17.00 2.30
CA GLY A 99 -2.10 16.41 3.53
C GLY A 99 -0.72 15.79 3.33
N ASN A 100 -0.16 15.29 4.40
CA ASN A 100 1.19 14.73 4.42
C ASN A 100 1.34 13.74 5.59
N ASN A 101 2.57 13.25 5.79
CA ASN A 101 2.95 12.44 6.95
C ASN A 101 2.07 11.18 7.12
N ILE A 102 1.76 10.49 6.02
CA ILE A 102 1.19 9.15 6.08
C ILE A 102 2.34 8.16 6.24
N TRP A 103 2.39 7.51 7.39
CA TRP A 103 3.46 6.60 7.77
C TRP A 103 2.90 5.20 8.07
N ILE A 104 3.73 4.19 7.90
CA ILE A 104 3.58 2.90 8.59
C ILE A 104 4.48 3.00 9.81
N HIS A 105 3.94 2.89 11.03
CA HIS A 105 4.72 3.03 12.25
C HIS A 105 4.26 2.08 13.36
N GLY A 106 5.06 1.95 14.40
CA GLY A 106 4.75 1.11 15.55
C GLY A 106 3.96 1.81 16.64
N THR A 107 3.55 1.03 17.61
CA THR A 107 3.08 1.48 18.92
C THR A 107 3.38 0.40 19.96
N THR A 108 3.62 0.80 21.20
CA THR A 108 3.68 -0.12 22.35
C THR A 108 2.37 -0.13 23.13
N LYS A 109 1.41 0.72 22.80
CA LYS A 109 0.04 0.71 23.36
C LYS A 109 -0.78 -0.42 22.78
N THR A 110 -1.90 -0.71 23.43
CA THR A 110 -2.92 -1.61 22.88
C THR A 110 -3.35 -1.11 21.50
N LEU A 111 -3.22 -1.97 20.50
CA LEU A 111 -3.62 -1.68 19.15
C LEU A 111 -5.14 -1.88 19.02
N LEU A 112 -5.85 -0.77 18.82
CA LEU A 112 -7.29 -0.78 18.56
C LEU A 112 -7.55 -0.45 17.09
N PRO A 113 -8.57 -1.04 16.45
CA PRO A 113 -8.90 -0.75 15.06
C PRO A 113 -9.32 0.71 14.85
N THR A 114 -9.02 1.29 13.71
CA THR A 114 -9.47 2.63 13.28
C THR A 114 -9.21 3.75 14.30
N GLN A 115 -8.00 3.84 14.85
CA GLN A 115 -7.67 4.86 15.86
C GLN A 115 -6.65 5.90 15.40
N SER A 116 -6.05 5.74 14.21
CA SER A 116 -5.03 6.66 13.75
C SER A 116 -5.62 7.95 13.13
N LYS A 117 -4.77 8.94 12.92
CA LYS A 117 -5.11 10.16 12.19
C LYS A 117 -4.80 10.04 10.68
N GLY A 118 -4.62 8.81 10.17
CA GLY A 118 -4.35 8.51 8.77
C GLY A 118 -3.18 7.55 8.52
N CYS A 119 -2.30 7.36 9.50
CA CYS A 119 -1.21 6.39 9.43
C CYS A 119 -1.71 4.94 9.49
N VAL A 120 -0.87 4.02 9.07
CA VAL A 120 -1.04 2.58 9.32
C VAL A 120 -0.19 2.22 10.51
N VAL A 121 -0.83 1.83 11.62
CA VAL A 121 -0.16 1.56 12.90
C VAL A 121 -0.15 0.06 13.17
N LEU A 122 1.00 -0.47 13.58
CA LEU A 122 1.17 -1.86 14.00
C LEU A 122 1.66 -1.91 15.44
N HIS A 123 1.53 -3.06 16.09
CA HIS A 123 2.33 -3.32 17.28
C HIS A 123 3.82 -3.31 16.93
N ASP A 124 4.68 -2.74 17.78
CA ASP A 124 6.09 -2.50 17.47
C ASP A 124 6.88 -3.77 17.08
N ASN A 125 6.55 -4.90 17.69
CA ASN A 125 7.15 -6.18 17.32
C ASN A 125 6.78 -6.63 15.91
N ASP A 126 5.55 -6.39 15.48
CA ASP A 126 5.10 -6.71 14.12
C ASP A 126 5.71 -5.74 13.10
N LEU A 127 5.87 -4.48 13.48
CA LEU A 127 6.58 -3.50 12.63
C LEU A 127 8.04 -3.92 12.38
N LYS A 128 8.75 -4.36 13.41
CA LYS A 128 10.13 -4.89 13.28
C LYS A 128 10.19 -6.10 12.34
N ARG A 129 9.20 -6.98 12.40
CA ARG A 129 9.09 -8.12 11.47
C ARG A 129 8.74 -7.68 10.05
N LEU A 130 7.89 -6.66 9.88
CA LEU A 130 7.54 -6.10 8.58
C LEU A 130 8.74 -5.45 7.89
N ALA A 131 9.64 -4.81 8.66
CA ALA A 131 10.77 -4.04 8.17
C ALA A 131 11.69 -4.83 7.21
N GLN A 132 11.83 -6.15 7.42
CA GLN A 132 12.67 -7.02 6.56
C GLN A 132 12.20 -7.13 5.11
N TYR A 133 10.94 -6.80 4.83
CA TYR A 133 10.34 -6.85 3.50
C TYR A 133 10.32 -5.50 2.78
N ILE A 134 10.79 -4.44 3.44
CA ILE A 134 10.73 -3.08 2.92
C ILE A 134 12.05 -2.72 2.23
N TYR A 135 11.96 -2.48 0.93
CA TYR A 135 13.04 -1.89 0.12
C TYR A 135 12.56 -0.52 -0.34
N PHE A 136 13.29 0.55 0.05
CA PHE A 136 12.87 1.93 -0.20
C PHE A 136 12.69 2.20 -1.69
N ASN A 137 11.60 2.87 -2.04
CA ASN A 137 11.18 3.20 -3.40
C ASN A 137 11.04 1.98 -4.34
N LYS A 138 10.97 0.76 -3.78
CA LYS A 138 10.84 -0.50 -4.55
C LYS A 138 9.68 -1.36 -4.11
N THR A 139 9.52 -1.59 -2.79
CA THR A 139 8.40 -2.40 -2.29
C THR A 139 7.12 -1.56 -2.35
N PRO A 140 6.15 -1.91 -3.21
CA PRO A 140 4.87 -1.22 -3.25
C PRO A 140 4.04 -1.52 -2.00
N VAL A 141 3.33 -0.50 -1.53
CA VAL A 141 2.36 -0.56 -0.44
C VAL A 141 0.99 -0.26 -1.02
N ILE A 142 0.16 -1.27 -1.19
CA ILE A 142 -1.21 -1.15 -1.66
C ILE A 142 -2.12 -0.94 -0.44
N ILE A 143 -2.84 0.16 -0.39
CA ILE A 143 -3.83 0.44 0.65
C ILE A 143 -5.21 0.44 0.00
N SER A 144 -6.09 -0.44 0.48
CA SER A 144 -7.44 -0.60 -0.07
C SER A 144 -8.49 -0.51 1.03
N GLU A 145 -9.65 0.02 0.69
CA GLU A 145 -10.81 0.02 1.60
C GLU A 145 -11.22 -1.40 1.98
N SER A 146 -11.28 -2.29 0.98
CA SER A 146 -11.51 -3.72 1.15
C SER A 146 -10.76 -4.52 0.10
N LEU A 147 -10.42 -5.77 0.42
CA LEU A 147 -9.75 -6.67 -0.51
C LEU A 147 -10.72 -7.73 -1.04
N LYS A 148 -10.71 -7.93 -2.35
CA LYS A 148 -11.32 -9.10 -2.99
C LYS A 148 -10.24 -10.18 -3.14
N TRP A 149 -10.53 -11.37 -2.64
CA TRP A 149 -9.61 -12.49 -2.66
C TRP A 149 -9.92 -13.42 -3.82
N ILE A 150 -9.01 -13.54 -4.76
CA ILE A 150 -9.13 -14.41 -5.93
C ILE A 150 -8.13 -15.57 -5.87
N SER A 151 -8.37 -16.62 -6.63
CA SER A 151 -7.36 -17.65 -6.84
C SER A 151 -6.35 -17.19 -7.89
N GLN A 152 -5.12 -17.68 -7.78
CA GLN A 152 -3.99 -17.17 -8.59
C GLN A 152 -4.13 -17.45 -10.10
N ASP A 153 -4.85 -18.52 -10.46
CA ASP A 153 -5.17 -18.86 -11.84
C ASP A 153 -5.95 -17.76 -12.58
N LYS A 154 -6.73 -16.95 -11.83
CA LYS A 154 -7.48 -15.83 -12.39
C LYS A 154 -6.63 -14.59 -12.69
N ILE A 155 -5.38 -14.56 -12.25
CA ILE A 155 -4.48 -13.41 -12.49
C ILE A 155 -3.99 -13.39 -13.93
N SER A 156 -3.62 -14.54 -14.47
CA SER A 156 -3.02 -14.62 -15.81
C SER A 156 -3.91 -14.07 -16.92
N PRO A 157 -5.22 -14.35 -16.98
CA PRO A 157 -6.09 -13.73 -17.98
C PRO A 157 -6.14 -12.20 -17.88
N VAL A 158 -6.26 -11.66 -16.66
CA VAL A 158 -6.31 -10.21 -16.43
C VAL A 158 -4.97 -9.57 -16.80
N LYS A 159 -3.86 -10.19 -16.43
CA LYS A 159 -2.51 -9.73 -16.78
C LYS A 159 -2.33 -9.68 -18.30
N ASN A 160 -2.68 -10.75 -19.01
CA ASN A 160 -2.55 -10.83 -20.46
C ASN A 160 -3.39 -9.75 -21.16
N GLU A 161 -4.60 -9.49 -20.68
CA GLU A 161 -5.45 -8.43 -21.22
C GLU A 161 -4.85 -7.05 -21.00
N LEU A 162 -4.32 -6.77 -19.81
CA LEU A 162 -3.63 -5.50 -19.53
C LEU A 162 -2.38 -5.33 -20.39
N GLU A 163 -1.58 -6.38 -20.56
CA GLU A 163 -0.39 -6.35 -21.42
C GLU A 163 -0.78 -6.09 -22.88
N ARG A 164 -1.88 -6.69 -23.35
CA ARG A 164 -2.41 -6.43 -24.70
C ARG A 164 -2.82 -4.95 -24.86
N ILE A 165 -3.56 -4.39 -23.90
CA ILE A 165 -3.97 -2.98 -23.90
C ILE A 165 -2.75 -2.06 -23.90
N LEU A 166 -1.77 -2.31 -23.02
CA LEU A 166 -0.55 -1.50 -22.94
C LEU A 166 0.28 -1.57 -24.22
N THR A 167 0.39 -2.75 -24.82
CA THR A 167 1.10 -2.93 -26.10
C THR A 167 0.40 -2.18 -27.24
N SER A 168 -0.92 -2.27 -27.31
CA SER A 168 -1.72 -1.55 -28.30
C SER A 168 -1.58 -0.04 -28.14
N TRP A 169 -1.70 0.46 -26.90
CA TRP A 169 -1.49 1.87 -26.59
C TRP A 169 -0.09 2.36 -26.95
N HIS A 170 0.94 1.59 -26.57
CA HIS A 170 2.33 1.92 -26.88
C HIS A 170 2.57 2.01 -28.40
N LYS A 171 2.03 1.06 -29.16
CA LYS A 171 2.11 1.08 -30.62
C LYS A 171 1.47 2.33 -31.20
N ALA A 172 0.23 2.65 -30.80
CA ALA A 172 -0.49 3.83 -31.26
C ALA A 172 0.27 5.13 -30.92
N PHE A 173 0.86 5.20 -29.73
CA PHE A 173 1.68 6.34 -29.30
C PHE A 173 2.94 6.53 -30.17
N VAL A 174 3.66 5.44 -30.46
CA VAL A 174 4.87 5.46 -31.30
C VAL A 174 4.52 5.82 -32.75
N GLU A 175 3.43 5.28 -33.28
CA GLU A 175 2.95 5.54 -34.64
C GLU A 175 2.20 6.88 -34.77
N LYS A 176 2.05 7.64 -33.67
CA LYS A 176 1.31 8.93 -33.59
C LYS A 176 -0.15 8.80 -34.05
N ASP A 177 -0.75 7.63 -33.88
CA ASP A 177 -2.16 7.39 -34.18
C ASP A 177 -3.03 7.88 -33.02
N ILE A 178 -3.38 9.18 -33.05
CA ILE A 178 -4.19 9.84 -32.03
C ILE A 178 -5.61 9.24 -31.89
N LYS A 179 -6.12 8.57 -32.93
CA LYS A 179 -7.45 7.95 -32.88
C LYS A 179 -7.47 6.61 -32.13
N ALA A 180 -6.31 5.98 -31.98
CA ALA A 180 -6.15 4.71 -31.28
C ALA A 180 -5.66 4.86 -29.82
N ILE A 181 -5.41 6.08 -29.37
CA ILE A 181 -5.04 6.44 -28.01
C ILE A 181 -6.29 6.88 -27.23
#